data_15e8bc6b54e07e2cae52ad6cb2d26710
#
_entry.id   15e8bc6b54e07e2cae52ad6cb2d26710
#
_cell.length_a   1.000
_cell.length_b   1.000
_cell.length_c   1.000
_cell.angle_alpha   90.00
_cell.angle_beta   90.00
_cell.angle_gamma   90.00
#
_symmetry.space_group_name_H-M   'P 1'
#
loop_
_entity.id
_entity.type
_entity.pdbx_description
1 polymer ?
#
loop_
_entity_poly.entity_id
_entity_poly.type
_entity_poly.pdbx_seq_one_letter_code
_entity_poly.pdbx_strand_id
1 'polypeptide(L)'
;METFFSLNRYLHITAGFLGFLVAPMALAVRKGGLAHRRWGKVFFWAMVVAGTTALVGAQHIQSLFLLLTAVFSLYMVGFGYRSLFLKRLAWNTRVAAFDWAVAGVGLLVFLGTVAYALRSGNIPVGVFGGLGTMTTFRQLRGYANAGHWTKNQWLLNHISGFLASYIAAVSAFSVTSLHFIPFPYNFLWPTVLGVPVILWWHHRVRTNQLAMNK
;
A
#
# COMPACT_ATOMS: atom_id res chain seq x y z
N MET A 1 -16.72 -27.17 0.90
CA MET A 1 -15.74 -26.27 0.27
C MET A 1 -16.42 -25.02 -0.29
N GLU A 2 -17.52 -25.13 -1.02
CA GLU A 2 -18.25 -23.98 -1.59
C GLU A 2 -18.69 -22.94 -0.56
N THR A 3 -19.22 -23.38 0.60
CA THR A 3 -19.62 -22.48 1.70
C THR A 3 -18.46 -21.64 2.22
N PHE A 4 -17.25 -22.21 2.32
CA PHE A 4 -16.06 -21.50 2.74
C PHE A 4 -15.68 -20.40 1.75
N PHE A 5 -15.65 -20.68 0.45
CA PHE A 5 -15.31 -19.68 -0.56
C PHE A 5 -16.39 -18.60 -0.70
N SER A 6 -17.65 -18.96 -0.51
CA SER A 6 -18.75 -17.99 -0.46
C SER A 6 -18.57 -17.03 0.73
N LEU A 7 -18.31 -17.54 1.93
CA LEU A 7 -18.04 -16.73 3.11
C LEU A 7 -16.80 -15.84 2.91
N ASN A 8 -15.70 -16.38 2.38
CA ASN A 8 -14.50 -15.63 2.06
C ASN A 8 -14.79 -14.46 1.11
N ARG A 9 -15.60 -14.69 0.07
CA ARG A 9 -16.02 -13.66 -0.89
C ARG A 9 -16.86 -12.56 -0.21
N TYR A 10 -17.83 -12.92 0.64
CA TYR A 10 -18.62 -11.93 1.37
C TYR A 10 -17.76 -11.08 2.31
N LEU A 11 -16.86 -11.70 3.04
CA LEU A 11 -15.90 -11.00 3.91
C LEU A 11 -15.01 -10.05 3.11
N HIS A 12 -14.51 -10.51 1.96
CA HIS A 12 -13.69 -9.68 1.06
C HIS A 12 -14.45 -8.45 0.57
N ILE A 13 -15.67 -8.66 0.05
CA ILE A 13 -16.49 -7.57 -0.49
C ILE A 13 -16.84 -6.57 0.60
N THR A 14 -17.29 -7.04 1.76
CA THR A 14 -17.69 -6.16 2.88
C THR A 14 -16.51 -5.37 3.41
N ALA A 15 -15.38 -6.02 3.65
CA ALA A 15 -14.17 -5.35 4.14
C ALA A 15 -13.59 -4.40 3.08
N GLY A 16 -13.55 -4.81 1.81
CA GLY A 16 -13.09 -3.97 0.71
C GLY A 16 -13.95 -2.72 0.54
N PHE A 17 -15.27 -2.86 0.58
CA PHE A 17 -16.21 -1.74 0.50
C PHE A 17 -16.08 -0.78 1.70
N LEU A 18 -15.93 -1.34 2.91
CA LEU A 18 -15.65 -0.52 4.10
C LEU A 18 -14.35 0.27 3.94
N GLY A 19 -13.27 -0.37 3.50
CA GLY A 19 -11.99 0.31 3.23
C GLY A 19 -12.13 1.41 2.17
N PHE A 20 -12.88 1.11 1.10
CA PHE A 20 -13.14 2.06 0.01
C PHE A 20 -13.84 3.34 0.50
N LEU A 21 -14.85 3.22 1.37
CA LEU A 21 -15.59 4.36 1.91
C LEU A 21 -14.81 5.12 2.98
N VAL A 22 -14.08 4.42 3.84
CA VAL A 22 -13.41 5.02 5.01
C VAL A 22 -12.14 5.79 4.63
N ALA A 23 -11.44 5.41 3.56
CA ALA A 23 -10.23 6.11 3.15
C ALA A 23 -10.48 7.60 2.80
N PRO A 24 -11.49 7.97 1.97
CA PRO A 24 -11.84 9.37 1.75
C PRO A 24 -12.23 10.11 3.03
N MET A 25 -12.95 9.46 3.96
CA MET A 25 -13.30 10.06 5.26
C MET A 25 -12.05 10.39 6.08
N ALA A 26 -11.06 9.48 6.13
CA ALA A 26 -9.80 9.74 6.79
C ALA A 26 -9.01 10.87 6.11
N LEU A 27 -9.14 11.01 4.77
CA LEU A 27 -8.52 12.08 4.02
C LEU A 27 -9.24 13.43 4.16
N ALA A 28 -10.53 13.46 4.44
CA ALA A 28 -11.33 14.69 4.58
C ALA A 28 -11.13 15.37 5.94
N VAL A 29 -10.87 14.62 7.02
CA VAL A 29 -10.74 15.14 8.37
C VAL A 29 -9.35 15.71 8.66
N ARG A 30 -9.24 16.52 9.75
CA ARG A 30 -7.96 17.09 10.21
C ARG A 30 -6.92 15.98 10.45
N LYS A 31 -5.80 16.07 9.70
CA LYS A 31 -4.71 15.08 9.77
C LYS A 31 -4.11 14.99 11.17
N GLY A 32 -3.88 13.76 11.64
CA GLY A 32 -3.36 13.49 12.99
C GLY A 32 -4.37 13.68 14.14
N GLY A 33 -5.56 14.23 13.88
CA GLY A 33 -6.65 14.36 14.84
C GLY A 33 -7.27 13.01 15.24
N LEU A 34 -8.17 13.04 16.25
CA LEU A 34 -8.81 11.82 16.76
C LEU A 34 -9.62 11.09 15.68
N ALA A 35 -10.39 11.83 14.87
CA ALA A 35 -11.17 11.26 13.77
C ALA A 35 -10.26 10.60 12.71
N HIS A 36 -9.18 11.29 12.29
CA HIS A 36 -8.20 10.71 11.36
C HIS A 36 -7.61 9.39 11.88
N ARG A 37 -7.24 9.35 13.16
CA ARG A 37 -6.68 8.13 13.79
C ARG A 37 -7.69 7.00 13.87
N ARG A 38 -8.97 7.30 14.18
CA ARG A 38 -10.05 6.30 14.23
C ARG A 38 -10.33 5.73 12.84
N TRP A 39 -10.59 6.59 11.86
CA TRP A 39 -10.83 6.17 10.47
C TRP A 39 -9.63 5.45 9.85
N GLY A 40 -8.41 5.92 10.13
CA GLY A 40 -7.19 5.25 9.69
C GLY A 40 -7.01 3.85 10.25
N LYS A 41 -7.42 3.59 11.51
CA LYS A 41 -7.42 2.24 12.10
C LYS A 41 -8.48 1.35 11.45
N VAL A 42 -9.68 1.87 11.21
CA VAL A 42 -10.76 1.14 10.52
C VAL A 42 -10.30 0.77 9.10
N PHE A 43 -9.72 1.73 8.36
CA PHE A 43 -9.13 1.47 7.05
C PHE A 43 -8.06 0.38 7.10
N PHE A 44 -7.12 0.47 8.04
CA PHE A 44 -6.05 -0.53 8.18
C PHE A 44 -6.61 -1.95 8.33
N TRP A 45 -7.52 -2.16 9.28
CA TRP A 45 -8.10 -3.48 9.52
C TRP A 45 -9.00 -3.95 8.38
N ALA A 46 -9.76 -3.06 7.78
CA ALA A 46 -10.54 -3.36 6.57
C ALA A 46 -9.62 -3.86 5.44
N MET A 47 -8.48 -3.19 5.21
CA MET A 47 -7.51 -3.59 4.18
C MET A 47 -6.78 -4.89 4.53
N VAL A 48 -6.50 -5.16 5.81
CA VAL A 48 -5.93 -6.45 6.23
C VAL A 48 -6.91 -7.59 5.95
N VAL A 49 -8.18 -7.44 6.32
CA VAL A 49 -9.21 -8.46 6.04
C VAL A 49 -9.43 -8.62 4.54
N ALA A 50 -9.60 -7.51 3.80
CA ALA A 50 -9.79 -7.56 2.36
C ALA A 50 -8.58 -8.19 1.64
N GLY A 51 -7.35 -7.83 2.02
CA GLY A 51 -6.15 -8.36 1.41
C GLY A 51 -5.94 -9.85 1.71
N THR A 52 -6.14 -10.30 2.95
CA THR A 52 -5.99 -11.72 3.31
C THR A 52 -7.04 -12.59 2.63
N THR A 53 -8.30 -12.14 2.58
CA THR A 53 -9.36 -12.83 1.85
C THR A 53 -9.14 -12.80 0.33
N ALA A 54 -8.52 -11.73 -0.21
CA ALA A 54 -8.11 -11.67 -1.61
C ALA A 54 -7.03 -12.70 -1.95
N LEU A 55 -6.04 -12.95 -1.05
CA LEU A 55 -5.03 -13.99 -1.26
C LEU A 55 -5.69 -15.37 -1.43
N VAL A 56 -6.65 -15.70 -0.55
CA VAL A 56 -7.39 -16.97 -0.62
C VAL A 56 -8.23 -17.04 -1.90
N GLY A 57 -8.96 -15.98 -2.22
CA GLY A 57 -9.80 -15.92 -3.42
C GLY A 57 -9.00 -16.00 -4.72
N ALA A 58 -7.87 -15.29 -4.80
CA ALA A 58 -7.01 -15.28 -5.98
C ALA A 58 -6.38 -16.66 -6.27
N GLN A 59 -6.04 -17.43 -5.22
CA GLN A 59 -5.59 -18.80 -5.37
C GLN A 59 -6.70 -19.72 -5.86
N HIS A 60 -7.91 -19.56 -5.34
CA HIS A 60 -9.07 -20.37 -5.76
C HIS A 60 -9.41 -20.17 -7.24
N ILE A 61 -9.39 -18.93 -7.73
CA ILE A 61 -9.64 -18.61 -9.16
C ILE A 61 -8.36 -18.67 -10.01
N GLN A 62 -7.24 -19.10 -9.44
CA GLN A 62 -5.93 -19.23 -10.10
C GLN A 62 -5.45 -17.95 -10.81
N SER A 63 -5.75 -16.78 -10.25
CA SER A 63 -5.35 -15.49 -10.81
C SER A 63 -4.07 -14.96 -10.15
N LEU A 64 -2.93 -15.20 -10.79
CA LEU A 64 -1.64 -14.66 -10.32
C LEU A 64 -1.65 -13.12 -10.28
N PHE A 65 -2.32 -12.47 -11.23
CA PHE A 65 -2.48 -11.03 -11.26
C PHE A 65 -3.15 -10.48 -9.99
N LEU A 66 -4.30 -11.06 -9.58
CA LEU A 66 -5.00 -10.65 -8.37
C LEU A 66 -4.22 -11.01 -7.09
N LEU A 67 -3.53 -12.15 -7.10
CA LEU A 67 -2.65 -12.56 -5.99
C LEU A 67 -1.56 -11.52 -5.75
N LEU A 68 -0.83 -11.12 -6.79
CA LEU A 68 0.26 -10.14 -6.68
C LEU A 68 -0.25 -8.75 -6.28
N THR A 69 -1.45 -8.37 -6.75
CA THR A 69 -2.11 -7.13 -6.33
C THR A 69 -2.48 -7.15 -4.84
N ALA A 70 -2.97 -8.29 -4.34
CA ALA A 70 -3.27 -8.46 -2.92
C ALA A 70 -2.01 -8.41 -2.05
N VAL A 71 -0.92 -9.06 -2.48
CA VAL A 71 0.38 -8.99 -1.80
C VAL A 71 0.90 -7.55 -1.74
N PHE A 72 0.84 -6.82 -2.85
CA PHE A 72 1.25 -5.41 -2.90
C PHE A 72 0.41 -4.56 -1.93
N SER A 73 -0.92 -4.71 -1.96
CA SER A 73 -1.83 -3.95 -1.10
C SER A 73 -1.59 -4.19 0.39
N LEU A 74 -1.44 -5.47 0.79
CA LEU A 74 -1.11 -5.86 2.18
C LEU A 74 0.25 -5.32 2.61
N TYR A 75 1.26 -5.43 1.75
CA TYR A 75 2.58 -4.89 2.04
C TYR A 75 2.51 -3.38 2.28
N MET A 76 1.84 -2.64 1.39
CA MET A 76 1.76 -1.19 1.48
C MET A 76 0.99 -0.71 2.71
N VAL A 77 -0.14 -1.32 3.05
CA VAL A 77 -0.88 -0.93 4.26
C VAL A 77 -0.10 -1.26 5.53
N GLY A 78 0.58 -2.41 5.57
CA GLY A 78 1.47 -2.81 6.66
C GLY A 78 2.66 -1.85 6.82
N PHE A 79 3.34 -1.53 5.72
CA PHE A 79 4.44 -0.55 5.67
C PHE A 79 3.99 0.83 6.18
N GLY A 80 2.86 1.33 5.69
CA GLY A 80 2.31 2.63 6.11
C GLY A 80 1.92 2.65 7.58
N TYR A 81 1.36 1.55 8.11
CA TYR A 81 1.01 1.45 9.52
C TYR A 81 2.25 1.31 10.41
N ARG A 82 3.21 0.44 10.02
CA ARG A 82 4.46 0.24 10.75
C ARG A 82 5.27 1.52 10.90
N SER A 83 5.27 2.39 9.89
CA SER A 83 5.98 3.66 9.90
C SER A 83 5.57 4.58 11.06
N LEU A 84 4.34 4.47 11.58
CA LEU A 84 3.87 5.22 12.76
C LEU A 84 4.64 4.87 14.03
N PHE A 85 5.23 3.68 14.11
CA PHE A 85 6.03 3.22 15.25
C PHE A 85 7.52 3.54 15.08
N LEU A 86 7.94 3.96 13.89
CA LEU A 86 9.32 4.31 13.55
C LEU A 86 9.61 5.82 13.63
N LYS A 87 8.73 6.60 14.29
CA LYS A 87 8.87 8.06 14.45
C LYS A 87 10.19 8.49 15.09
N ARG A 88 10.70 7.68 16.04
CA ARG A 88 11.93 7.96 16.79
C ARG A 88 13.20 7.44 16.11
N LEU A 89 13.10 6.82 14.94
CA LEU A 89 14.26 6.23 14.27
C LEU A 89 15.32 7.28 13.90
N ALA A 90 14.92 8.54 13.68
CA ALA A 90 15.81 9.67 13.49
C ALA A 90 16.67 10.03 14.73
N TRP A 91 16.32 9.52 15.92
CA TRP A 91 16.95 9.86 17.19
C TRP A 91 17.52 8.65 17.95
N ASN A 92 18.10 7.68 17.23
CA ASN A 92 18.83 6.56 17.84
C ASN A 92 18.04 5.31 18.22
N THR A 93 16.95 4.99 17.52
CA THR A 93 16.26 3.71 17.70
C THR A 93 16.81 2.69 16.70
N ARG A 94 17.17 1.49 17.16
CA ARG A 94 17.59 0.39 16.28
C ARG A 94 16.37 -0.14 15.52
N VAL A 95 16.53 -0.39 14.22
CA VAL A 95 15.52 -1.09 13.41
C VAL A 95 15.46 -2.53 13.89
N ALA A 96 14.24 -3.04 14.15
CA ALA A 96 14.06 -4.41 14.59
C ALA A 96 14.42 -5.40 13.46
N ALA A 97 14.95 -6.57 13.82
CA ALA A 97 15.25 -7.62 12.85
C ALA A 97 14.03 -8.01 12.00
N PHE A 98 12.83 -7.99 12.61
CA PHE A 98 11.57 -8.20 11.91
C PHE A 98 11.35 -7.20 10.77
N ASP A 99 11.65 -5.90 10.97
CA ASP A 99 11.49 -4.88 9.93
C ASP A 99 12.42 -5.14 8.73
N TRP A 100 13.67 -5.57 9.01
CA TRP A 100 14.63 -5.98 7.98
C TRP A 100 14.14 -7.20 7.21
N ALA A 101 13.65 -8.23 7.92
CA ALA A 101 13.15 -9.45 7.32
C ALA A 101 11.95 -9.16 6.39
N VAL A 102 10.94 -8.40 6.87
CA VAL A 102 9.76 -8.05 6.08
C VAL A 102 10.14 -7.23 4.85
N ALA A 103 11.04 -6.25 4.98
CA ALA A 103 11.48 -5.43 3.85
C ALA A 103 12.32 -6.25 2.84
N GLY A 104 13.19 -7.16 3.32
CA GLY A 104 14.00 -8.03 2.49
C GLY A 104 13.16 -9.04 1.71
N VAL A 105 12.23 -9.72 2.38
CA VAL A 105 11.27 -10.64 1.72
C VAL A 105 10.40 -9.86 0.72
N GLY A 106 9.90 -8.68 1.10
CA GLY A 106 9.15 -7.81 0.20
C GLY A 106 9.94 -7.45 -1.06
N LEU A 107 11.22 -7.10 -0.93
CA LEU A 107 12.09 -6.80 -2.06
C LEU A 107 12.21 -8.00 -3.01
N LEU A 108 12.45 -9.20 -2.49
CA LEU A 108 12.55 -10.42 -3.30
C LEU A 108 11.24 -10.73 -4.04
N VAL A 109 10.10 -10.62 -3.35
CA VAL A 109 8.79 -10.84 -3.96
C VAL A 109 8.52 -9.83 -5.08
N PHE A 110 8.79 -8.54 -4.87
CA PHE A 110 8.54 -7.53 -5.89
C PHE A 110 9.52 -7.58 -7.06
N LEU A 111 10.77 -7.94 -6.83
CA LEU A 111 11.72 -8.24 -7.92
C LEU A 111 11.25 -9.45 -8.75
N GLY A 112 10.78 -10.51 -8.10
CA GLY A 112 10.15 -11.64 -8.79
C GLY A 112 8.91 -11.24 -9.59
N THR A 113 8.10 -10.33 -9.05
CA THR A 113 6.93 -9.76 -9.74
C THR A 113 7.34 -8.98 -11.00
N VAL A 114 8.41 -8.17 -10.93
CA VAL A 114 8.96 -7.47 -12.11
C VAL A 114 9.48 -8.48 -13.13
N ALA A 115 10.25 -9.47 -12.71
CA ALA A 115 10.78 -10.50 -13.62
C ALA A 115 9.66 -11.28 -14.33
N TYR A 116 8.59 -11.62 -13.59
CA TYR A 116 7.39 -12.23 -14.18
C TYR A 116 6.72 -11.30 -15.21
N ALA A 117 6.56 -10.02 -14.87
CA ALA A 117 5.92 -9.04 -15.76
C ALA A 117 6.71 -8.86 -17.06
N LEU A 118 8.03 -8.81 -16.98
CA LEU A 118 8.91 -8.71 -18.16
C LEU A 118 8.80 -9.95 -19.08
N ARG A 119 8.63 -11.14 -18.49
CA ARG A 119 8.46 -12.38 -19.28
C ARG A 119 7.08 -12.51 -19.90
N SER A 120 6.04 -12.06 -19.18
CA SER A 120 4.63 -12.21 -19.61
C SER A 120 4.09 -11.02 -20.40
N GLY A 121 4.83 -9.91 -20.49
CA GLY A 121 4.36 -8.67 -21.09
C GLY A 121 3.24 -7.99 -20.28
N ASN A 122 3.02 -8.37 -19.01
CA ASN A 122 1.92 -7.85 -18.18
C ASN A 122 2.28 -6.50 -17.56
N ILE A 123 1.99 -5.41 -18.26
CA ILE A 123 2.30 -4.03 -17.85
C ILE A 123 1.74 -3.68 -16.46
N PRO A 124 0.46 -3.94 -16.12
CA PRO A 124 -0.09 -3.66 -14.78
C PRO A 124 0.69 -4.33 -13.64
N VAL A 125 1.05 -5.60 -13.80
CA VAL A 125 1.88 -6.33 -12.83
C VAL A 125 3.27 -5.70 -12.73
N GLY A 126 3.84 -5.28 -13.85
CA GLY A 126 5.14 -4.60 -13.90
C GLY A 126 5.13 -3.27 -13.16
N VAL A 127 4.08 -2.47 -13.30
CA VAL A 127 3.92 -1.19 -12.58
C VAL A 127 3.89 -1.42 -11.08
N PHE A 128 3.07 -2.35 -10.59
CA PHE A 128 2.96 -2.63 -9.15
C PHE A 128 4.24 -3.30 -8.60
N GLY A 129 4.83 -4.21 -9.37
CA GLY A 129 6.14 -4.80 -9.03
C GLY A 129 7.24 -3.75 -8.92
N GLY A 130 7.30 -2.82 -9.87
CA GLY A 130 8.27 -1.71 -9.87
C GLY A 130 8.07 -0.75 -8.69
N LEU A 131 6.83 -0.35 -8.41
CA LEU A 131 6.50 0.49 -7.25
C LEU A 131 6.82 -0.22 -5.92
N GLY A 132 6.52 -1.52 -5.82
CA GLY A 132 6.87 -2.34 -4.67
C GLY A 132 8.39 -2.45 -4.48
N THR A 133 9.13 -2.77 -5.54
CA THR A 133 10.61 -2.83 -5.54
C THR A 133 11.22 -1.51 -5.12
N MET A 134 10.77 -0.40 -5.70
CA MET A 134 11.27 0.93 -5.33
C MET A 134 10.99 1.25 -3.85
N THR A 135 9.81 0.91 -3.35
CA THR A 135 9.43 1.17 -1.96
C THR A 135 10.27 0.34 -1.00
N THR A 136 10.40 -0.97 -1.24
CA THR A 136 11.18 -1.88 -0.40
C THR A 136 12.67 -1.54 -0.42
N PHE A 137 13.22 -1.21 -1.58
CA PHE A 137 14.61 -0.76 -1.72
C PHE A 137 14.88 0.51 -0.92
N ARG A 138 14.01 1.53 -1.06
CA ARG A 138 14.12 2.78 -0.28
C ARG A 138 13.97 2.54 1.22
N GLN A 139 13.11 1.60 1.61
CA GLN A 139 12.93 1.20 3.01
C GLN A 139 14.20 0.58 3.57
N LEU A 140 14.79 -0.41 2.89
CA LEU A 140 16.05 -1.05 3.31
C LEU A 140 17.20 -0.05 3.37
N ARG A 141 17.34 0.80 2.34
CA ARG A 141 18.32 1.88 2.35
C ARG A 141 18.09 2.86 3.51
N GLY A 142 16.85 3.18 3.81
CA GLY A 142 16.48 4.00 4.97
C GLY A 142 16.86 3.34 6.29
N TYR A 143 16.68 2.03 6.42
CA TYR A 143 17.09 1.28 7.61
C TYR A 143 18.60 1.23 7.79
N ALA A 144 19.36 1.04 6.70
CA ALA A 144 20.81 1.08 6.71
C ALA A 144 21.36 2.46 7.14
N ASN A 145 20.61 3.53 6.82
CA ASN A 145 20.97 4.91 7.13
C ASN A 145 20.04 5.51 8.21
N ALA A 146 19.61 4.74 9.19
CA ALA A 146 18.62 5.16 10.18
C ALA A 146 18.99 6.46 10.92
N GLY A 147 20.28 6.66 11.24
CA GLY A 147 20.77 7.88 11.89
C GLY A 147 20.65 9.16 11.04
N HIS A 148 20.39 9.04 9.74
CA HIS A 148 20.22 10.16 8.80
C HIS A 148 18.73 10.36 8.39
N TRP A 149 17.81 9.72 9.09
CA TRP A 149 16.39 9.93 8.83
C TRP A 149 15.96 11.36 9.14
N THR A 150 15.23 11.97 8.22
CA THR A 150 14.59 13.26 8.48
C THR A 150 13.47 13.10 9.49
N LYS A 151 13.20 14.12 10.31
CA LYS A 151 12.17 14.14 11.35
C LYS A 151 10.79 13.64 10.86
N ASN A 152 10.45 13.87 9.59
CA ASN A 152 9.16 13.53 9.01
C ASN A 152 9.21 12.32 8.04
N GLN A 153 10.30 11.56 8.00
CA GLN A 153 10.41 10.40 7.11
C GLN A 153 9.31 9.35 7.38
N TRP A 154 8.99 9.12 8.65
CA TRP A 154 7.88 8.25 9.04
C TRP A 154 6.53 8.70 8.45
N LEU A 155 6.29 10.03 8.37
CA LEU A 155 5.06 10.59 7.82
C LEU A 155 4.99 10.39 6.30
N LEU A 156 6.09 10.58 5.60
CA LEU A 156 6.19 10.31 4.16
C LEU A 156 5.91 8.84 3.86
N ASN A 157 6.46 7.94 4.66
CA ASN A 157 6.24 6.50 4.54
C ASN A 157 4.78 6.13 4.84
N HIS A 158 4.18 6.73 5.89
CA HIS A 158 2.77 6.55 6.22
C HIS A 158 1.86 6.98 5.06
N ILE A 159 2.08 8.16 4.50
CA ILE A 159 1.31 8.68 3.36
C ILE A 159 1.44 7.74 2.17
N SER A 160 2.67 7.37 1.80
CA SER A 160 2.92 6.46 0.67
C SER A 160 2.24 5.12 0.85
N GLY A 161 2.40 4.49 2.01
CA GLY A 161 1.86 3.15 2.26
C GLY A 161 0.33 3.10 2.22
N PHE A 162 -0.33 4.03 2.93
CA PHE A 162 -1.79 4.05 2.98
C PHE A 162 -2.41 4.45 1.63
N LEU A 163 -1.88 5.47 0.96
CA LEU A 163 -2.41 5.87 -0.35
C LEU A 163 -2.13 4.82 -1.42
N ALA A 164 -0.93 4.22 -1.45
CA ALA A 164 -0.63 3.15 -2.41
C ALA A 164 -1.51 1.91 -2.20
N SER A 165 -1.78 1.53 -0.94
CA SER A 165 -2.72 0.45 -0.62
C SER A 165 -4.14 0.77 -1.08
N TYR A 166 -4.60 2.02 -0.88
CA TYR A 166 -5.91 2.46 -1.35
C TYR A 166 -5.99 2.48 -2.88
N ILE A 167 -4.96 3.00 -3.57
CA ILE A 167 -4.87 2.97 -5.02
C ILE A 167 -4.98 1.52 -5.54
N ALA A 168 -4.26 0.58 -4.93
CA ALA A 168 -4.31 -0.83 -5.30
C ALA A 168 -5.72 -1.43 -5.12
N ALA A 169 -6.41 -1.08 -4.02
CA ALA A 169 -7.79 -1.52 -3.79
C ALA A 169 -8.77 -0.97 -4.83
N VAL A 170 -8.66 0.33 -5.17
CA VAL A 170 -9.48 0.96 -6.23
C VAL A 170 -9.16 0.35 -7.59
N SER A 171 -7.90 0.05 -7.88
CA SER A 171 -7.49 -0.63 -9.12
C SER A 171 -8.09 -2.03 -9.23
N ALA A 172 -8.04 -2.83 -8.16
CA ALA A 172 -8.62 -4.16 -8.13
C ALA A 172 -10.15 -4.10 -8.28
N PHE A 173 -10.83 -3.19 -7.56
CA PHE A 173 -12.27 -2.94 -7.72
C PHE A 173 -12.62 -2.55 -9.16
N SER A 174 -11.84 -1.65 -9.76
CA SER A 174 -12.09 -1.17 -11.11
C SER A 174 -12.02 -2.30 -12.14
N VAL A 175 -11.02 -3.18 -12.05
CA VAL A 175 -10.90 -4.35 -12.94
C VAL A 175 -12.08 -5.30 -12.81
N THR A 176 -12.57 -5.52 -11.59
CA THR A 176 -13.64 -6.48 -11.33
C THR A 176 -15.05 -5.93 -11.52
N SER A 177 -15.22 -4.60 -11.57
CA SER A 177 -16.53 -3.96 -11.57
C SER A 177 -16.78 -3.02 -12.76
N LEU A 178 -15.74 -2.38 -13.32
CA LEU A 178 -15.87 -1.40 -14.39
C LEU A 178 -15.51 -2.03 -15.75
N HIS A 179 -16.29 -2.98 -16.20
CA HIS A 179 -16.06 -3.74 -17.44
C HIS A 179 -16.17 -2.90 -18.72
N PHE A 180 -16.80 -1.71 -18.65
CA PHE A 180 -16.88 -0.76 -19.77
C PHE A 180 -15.56 -0.05 -20.07
N ILE A 181 -14.59 -0.06 -19.13
CA ILE A 181 -13.24 0.44 -19.37
C ILE A 181 -12.35 -0.75 -19.76
N PRO A 182 -11.71 -0.75 -20.93
CA PRO A 182 -10.88 -1.88 -21.36
C PRO A 182 -9.61 -2.03 -20.49
N PHE A 183 -9.17 -3.28 -20.31
CA PHE A 183 -7.87 -3.59 -19.71
C PHE A 183 -6.75 -3.16 -20.69
N PRO A 184 -5.64 -2.56 -20.21
CA PRO A 184 -5.23 -2.36 -18.83
C PRO A 184 -5.65 -1.00 -18.21
N TYR A 185 -6.43 -0.19 -18.90
CA TYR A 185 -6.76 1.17 -18.44
C TYR A 185 -7.61 1.17 -17.17
N ASN A 186 -8.57 0.23 -17.07
CA ASN A 186 -9.40 0.06 -15.87
C ASN A 186 -8.58 -0.28 -14.61
N PHE A 187 -7.38 -0.81 -14.75
CA PHE A 187 -6.47 -1.08 -13.63
C PHE A 187 -5.52 0.08 -13.33
N LEU A 188 -5.06 0.78 -14.35
CA LEU A 188 -3.98 1.77 -14.22
C LEU A 188 -4.47 3.19 -13.88
N TRP A 189 -5.70 3.56 -14.23
CA TRP A 189 -6.19 4.93 -14.00
C TRP A 189 -6.11 5.38 -12.54
N PRO A 190 -6.38 4.54 -11.50
CA PRO A 190 -6.25 4.97 -10.11
C PRO A 190 -4.80 5.28 -9.75
N THR A 191 -3.84 4.55 -10.35
CA THR A 191 -2.41 4.79 -10.17
C THR A 191 -1.99 6.12 -10.81
N VAL A 192 -2.46 6.39 -12.03
CA VAL A 192 -2.17 7.64 -12.75
C VAL A 192 -2.67 8.87 -11.99
N LEU A 193 -3.84 8.78 -11.34
CA LEU A 193 -4.38 9.88 -10.53
C LEU A 193 -3.80 9.91 -9.11
N GLY A 194 -3.55 8.76 -8.52
CA GLY A 194 -3.15 8.65 -7.12
C GLY A 194 -1.67 8.93 -6.86
N VAL A 195 -0.77 8.56 -7.77
CA VAL A 195 0.66 8.84 -7.61
C VAL A 195 0.96 10.34 -7.55
N PRO A 196 0.41 11.21 -8.41
CA PRO A 196 0.55 12.66 -8.27
C PRO A 196 0.07 13.19 -6.92
N VAL A 197 -1.01 12.64 -6.35
CA VAL A 197 -1.49 13.00 -5.01
C VAL A 197 -0.46 12.65 -3.93
N ILE A 198 0.17 11.48 -4.01
CA ILE A 198 1.26 11.09 -3.10
C ILE A 198 2.43 12.08 -3.22
N LEU A 199 2.87 12.39 -4.44
CA LEU A 199 3.98 13.30 -4.70
C LEU A 199 3.68 14.72 -4.21
N TRP A 200 2.46 15.21 -4.40
CA TRP A 200 2.01 16.51 -3.89
C TRP A 200 2.08 16.57 -2.35
N TRP A 201 1.58 15.53 -1.66
CA TRP A 201 1.70 15.46 -0.20
C TRP A 201 3.15 15.39 0.27
N HIS A 202 4.00 14.64 -0.43
CA HIS A 202 5.43 14.59 -0.14
C HIS A 202 6.10 15.95 -0.28
N HIS A 203 5.81 16.67 -1.36
CA HIS A 203 6.31 18.02 -1.57
C HIS A 203 5.87 18.96 -0.44
N ARG A 204 4.57 18.96 -0.12
CA ARG A 204 4.01 19.81 0.95
C ARG A 204 4.61 19.52 2.33
N VAL A 205 4.84 18.25 2.68
CA VAL A 205 5.48 17.90 3.95
C VAL A 205 6.93 18.37 3.99
N ARG A 206 7.67 18.25 2.90
CA ARG A 206 9.07 18.67 2.82
C ARG A 206 9.22 20.20 2.85
N THR A 207 8.39 20.94 2.13
CA THR A 207 8.41 22.41 2.11
C THR A 207 8.06 23.02 3.46
N ASN A 208 7.06 22.48 4.17
CA ASN A 208 6.74 22.90 5.54
C ASN A 208 7.87 22.64 6.52
N GLN A 209 8.65 21.56 6.34
CA GLN A 209 9.86 21.33 7.14
C GLN A 209 10.94 22.41 6.92
N LEU A 210 11.17 22.80 5.68
CA LEU A 210 12.14 23.83 5.33
C LEU A 210 11.75 25.20 5.89
N ALA A 211 10.44 25.50 5.95
CA ALA A 211 9.93 26.72 6.53
C ALA A 211 10.05 26.78 8.06
N MET A 212 9.95 25.62 8.75
CA MET A 212 10.09 25.54 10.22
C MET A 212 11.55 25.52 10.70
N ASN A 213 12.50 25.26 9.82
CA ASN A 213 13.93 25.23 10.11
C ASN A 213 14.64 26.56 9.74
N LYS A 214 13.90 27.56 9.23
CA LYS A 214 14.33 28.94 9.04
C LYS A 214 13.80 29.83 10.18
#